data_95e16140279505c1664f9a8102e015f3
#
_entry.id   95e16140279505c1664f9a8102e015f3
#
_cell.length_a   1.000
_cell.length_b   1.000
_cell.length_c   1.000
_cell.angle_alpha   90.00
_cell.angle_beta   90.00
_cell.angle_gamma   90.00
#
_symmetry.space_group_name_H-M   'P 1'
#
loop_
_entity.id
_entity.type
_entity.pdbx_description
1 polymer ?
#
loop_
_entity_poly.entity_id
_entity_poly.type
_entity_poly.pdbx_seq_one_letter_code
_entity_poly.pdbx_strand_id
1 'polypeptide(L)'
;MKYPLKEILKLFDTPEVCGDDSVELSAIAAIDKATPSDLTFLGNKKYAHLVSSTNAGAILLPRNYTGELPKNSVVVRVDNPSAELAKIGAMVEKVLWPEIKP
;
A
#
# COMPACT_ATOMS: atom_id res chain seq x y z
N MET A 1 -6.90 -15.02 -3.03
CA MET A 1 -5.49 -15.41 -2.83
C MET A 1 -4.77 -14.28 -2.11
N LYS A 2 -3.94 -14.59 -1.12
CA LYS A 2 -3.25 -13.58 -0.33
C LYS A 2 -1.74 -13.71 -0.44
N TYR A 3 -1.06 -12.58 -0.43
CA TYR A 3 0.39 -12.53 -0.52
C TYR A 3 0.94 -11.71 0.63
N PRO A 4 1.99 -12.18 1.31
CA PRO A 4 2.57 -11.42 2.41
C PRO A 4 3.24 -10.16 1.89
N LEU A 5 3.17 -9.09 2.67
CA LEU A 5 3.73 -7.80 2.29
C LEU A 5 5.22 -7.91 1.95
N LYS A 6 5.96 -8.74 2.68
CA LYS A 6 7.39 -8.91 2.43
C LYS A 6 7.70 -9.36 1.00
N GLU A 7 6.79 -10.13 0.38
CA GLU A 7 6.98 -10.53 -1.01
C GLU A 7 6.72 -9.37 -1.97
N ILE A 8 5.75 -8.53 -1.63
CA ILE A 8 5.43 -7.35 -2.43
C ILE A 8 6.57 -6.33 -2.34
N LEU A 9 7.18 -6.20 -1.16
CA LEU A 9 8.27 -5.25 -0.95
C LEU A 9 9.48 -5.51 -1.85
N LYS A 10 9.66 -6.75 -2.31
CA LYS A 10 10.75 -7.09 -3.21
C LYS A 10 10.63 -6.40 -4.56
N LEU A 11 9.45 -5.93 -4.90
CA LEU A 11 9.18 -5.24 -6.16
C LEU A 11 9.44 -3.74 -6.06
N PHE A 12 9.57 -3.23 -4.86
CA PHE A 12 9.73 -1.81 -4.61
C PHE A 12 11.20 -1.40 -4.53
N ASP A 13 11.46 -0.14 -4.87
CA ASP A 13 12.80 0.42 -4.79
C ASP A 13 13.03 1.00 -3.40
N THR A 14 13.93 0.37 -2.64
CA THR A 14 14.35 0.80 -1.28
C THR A 14 13.19 1.23 -0.37
N PRO A 15 12.19 0.37 -0.15
CA PRO A 15 11.06 0.75 0.72
C PRO A 15 11.48 0.80 2.19
N GLU A 16 10.92 1.74 2.93
CA GLU A 16 11.09 1.81 4.38
C GLU A 16 9.80 1.32 5.03
N VAL A 17 9.89 0.25 5.80
CA VAL A 17 8.73 -0.40 6.41
C VAL A 17 8.67 -0.12 7.89
N CYS A 18 7.50 0.31 8.35
CA CYS A 18 7.23 0.51 9.76
C CYS A 18 6.05 -0.39 10.13
N GLY A 19 6.33 -1.48 10.83
CA GLY A 19 5.33 -2.45 11.22
C GLY A 19 5.70 -3.85 10.78
N ASP A 20 4.73 -4.78 10.88
CA ASP A 20 4.93 -6.19 10.60
C ASP A 20 4.70 -6.50 9.12
N ASP A 21 5.76 -6.85 8.39
CA ASP A 21 5.68 -7.14 6.97
C ASP A 21 5.13 -8.54 6.65
N SER A 22 4.73 -9.28 7.68
CA SER A 22 4.08 -10.58 7.47
C SER A 22 2.58 -10.45 7.16
N VAL A 23 2.03 -9.23 7.21
CA VAL A 23 0.62 -9.02 6.87
C VAL A 23 0.34 -9.52 5.46
N GLU A 24 -0.80 -10.20 5.31
CA GLU A 24 -1.19 -10.75 4.02
C GLU A 24 -2.21 -9.85 3.33
N LEU A 25 -1.99 -9.61 2.05
CA LEU A 25 -2.82 -8.71 1.26
C LEU A 25 -3.38 -9.44 0.05
N SER A 26 -4.62 -9.14 -0.31
CA SER A 26 -5.29 -9.80 -1.42
C SER A 26 -5.70 -8.84 -2.54
N ALA A 27 -5.72 -7.54 -2.28
CA ALA A 27 -6.16 -6.57 -3.28
C ALA A 27 -5.57 -5.20 -3.00
N ILE A 28 -5.75 -4.30 -3.95
CA ILE A 28 -5.42 -2.88 -3.80
C ILE A 28 -6.75 -2.13 -3.80
N ALA A 29 -6.94 -1.24 -2.84
CA ALA A 29 -8.20 -0.53 -2.69
C ALA A 29 -7.95 0.96 -2.42
N ALA A 30 -8.99 1.77 -2.60
CA ALA A 30 -8.92 3.18 -2.29
C ALA A 30 -8.72 3.38 -0.79
N ILE A 31 -8.06 4.47 -0.43
CA ILE A 31 -7.66 4.73 0.95
C ILE A 31 -8.84 4.77 1.93
N ASP A 32 -10.00 5.21 1.48
CA ASP A 32 -11.21 5.30 2.31
C ASP A 32 -12.06 4.02 2.29
N LYS A 33 -11.71 3.05 1.46
CA LYS A 33 -12.48 1.81 1.30
C LYS A 33 -11.69 0.56 1.64
N ALA A 34 -10.38 0.71 1.89
CA ALA A 34 -9.51 -0.43 2.12
C ALA A 34 -9.89 -1.17 3.41
N THR A 35 -9.73 -2.49 3.38
CA THR A 35 -9.92 -3.38 4.54
C THR A 35 -8.55 -3.88 5.00
N PRO A 36 -8.48 -4.58 6.15
CA PRO A 36 -7.21 -5.11 6.62
C PRO A 36 -6.51 -6.09 5.67
N SER A 37 -7.22 -6.60 4.67
CA SER A 37 -6.62 -7.45 3.63
C SER A 37 -6.19 -6.69 2.39
N ASP A 38 -6.26 -5.37 2.42
CA ASP A 38 -5.96 -4.54 1.25
C ASP A 38 -4.70 -3.72 1.43
N LEU A 39 -4.03 -3.47 0.29
CA LEU A 39 -2.97 -2.49 0.18
C LEU A 39 -3.58 -1.21 -0.36
N THR A 40 -3.20 -0.07 0.21
CA THR A 40 -3.62 1.21 -0.32
C THR A 40 -2.41 2.14 -0.45
N PHE A 41 -2.61 3.34 -0.97
CA PHE A 41 -1.53 4.30 -1.15
C PHE A 41 -2.06 5.71 -1.13
N LEU A 42 -1.19 6.66 -0.80
CA LEU A 42 -1.50 8.08 -0.87
C LEU A 42 -0.90 8.63 -2.16
N GLY A 43 -1.75 8.77 -3.17
CA GLY A 43 -1.32 9.27 -4.48
C GLY A 43 -1.59 10.75 -4.71
N ASN A 44 -2.40 11.37 -3.85
CA ASN A 44 -2.76 12.77 -3.99
C ASN A 44 -2.87 13.40 -2.60
N LYS A 45 -2.18 14.53 -2.41
CA LYS A 45 -2.13 15.21 -1.11
C LYS A 45 -3.51 15.58 -0.55
N LYS A 46 -4.50 15.76 -1.39
CA LYS A 46 -5.84 16.12 -0.92
C LYS A 46 -6.49 15.00 -0.10
N TYR A 47 -5.98 13.77 -0.22
CA TYR A 47 -6.48 12.63 0.55
C TYR A 47 -5.65 12.35 1.79
N ALA A 48 -4.67 13.21 2.10
CA ALA A 48 -3.80 13.00 3.26
C ALA A 48 -4.60 12.89 4.57
N HIS A 49 -5.72 13.58 4.67
CA HIS A 49 -6.56 13.53 5.87
C HIS A 49 -7.20 12.17 6.11
N LEU A 50 -7.20 11.29 5.11
CA LEU A 50 -7.74 9.96 5.25
C LEU A 50 -6.71 8.93 5.72
N VAL A 51 -5.43 9.31 5.72
CA VAL A 51 -4.35 8.36 6.05
C VAL A 51 -4.50 7.79 7.46
N SER A 52 -4.75 8.65 8.44
CA SER A 52 -4.80 8.21 9.84
C SER A 52 -6.02 7.33 10.13
N SER A 53 -7.05 7.39 9.30
CA SER A 53 -8.29 6.64 9.52
C SER A 53 -8.44 5.43 8.61
N THR A 54 -7.47 5.17 7.72
CA THR A 54 -7.59 4.03 6.82
C THR A 54 -7.53 2.71 7.58
N ASN A 55 -8.29 1.72 7.11
CA ASN A 55 -8.30 0.37 7.69
C ASN A 55 -7.48 -0.61 6.85
N ALA A 56 -6.70 -0.12 5.91
CA ALA A 56 -5.88 -0.98 5.05
C ALA A 56 -4.89 -1.81 5.87
N GLY A 57 -4.54 -2.98 5.38
CA GLY A 57 -3.49 -3.78 6.00
C GLY A 57 -2.13 -3.14 5.85
N ALA A 58 -1.89 -2.44 4.74
CA ALA A 58 -0.66 -1.70 4.50
C ALA A 58 -0.95 -0.48 3.64
N ILE A 59 -0.14 0.56 3.80
CA ILE A 59 -0.29 1.80 3.04
C ILE A 59 1.07 2.28 2.54
N LEU A 60 1.11 2.68 1.27
CA LEU A 60 2.30 3.29 0.69
C LEU A 60 2.22 4.81 0.85
N LEU A 61 3.21 5.39 1.48
CA LEU A 61 3.30 6.83 1.70
C LEU A 61 4.58 7.38 1.06
N PRO A 62 4.56 8.64 0.61
CA PRO A 62 5.81 9.26 0.18
C PRO A 62 6.76 9.44 1.36
N ARG A 63 8.07 9.41 1.10
CA ARG A 63 9.07 9.52 2.16
C ARG A 63 8.95 10.82 2.95
N ASN A 64 8.49 11.87 2.30
CA ASN A 64 8.37 13.18 2.93
C ASN A 64 7.03 13.40 3.64
N TYR A 65 6.20 12.37 3.72
CA TYR A 65 4.94 12.49 4.44
C TYR A 65 5.19 12.69 5.93
N THR A 66 4.59 13.73 6.51
CA THR A 66 4.78 14.08 7.92
C THR A 66 3.49 14.11 8.73
N GLY A 67 2.35 13.74 8.11
CA GLY A 67 1.07 13.74 8.81
C GLY A 67 0.90 12.55 9.75
N GLU A 68 -0.30 12.41 10.30
CA GLU A 68 -0.61 11.31 11.20
C GLU A 68 -0.56 9.97 10.46
N LEU A 69 -0.10 8.95 11.17
CA LEU A 69 -0.02 7.60 10.64
C LEU A 69 -1.22 6.77 11.10
N PRO A 70 -1.66 5.79 10.29
CA PRO A 70 -2.74 4.90 10.68
C PRO A 70 -2.29 3.97 11.80
N LYS A 71 -3.22 3.63 12.70
CA LYS A 71 -2.89 2.80 13.86
C LYS A 71 -2.84 1.30 13.51
N ASN A 72 -3.62 0.88 12.52
CA ASN A 72 -3.80 -0.54 12.22
C ASN A 72 -3.17 -0.96 10.90
N SER A 73 -2.41 -0.09 10.26
CA SER A 73 -1.81 -0.37 8.96
C SER A 73 -0.29 -0.40 9.08
N VAL A 74 0.32 -1.29 8.31
CA VAL A 74 1.78 -1.25 8.14
C VAL A 74 2.09 -0.09 7.19
N VAL A 75 3.02 0.77 7.58
CA VAL A 75 3.39 1.93 6.78
C VAL A 75 4.64 1.59 5.96
N VAL A 76 4.54 1.80 4.65
CA VAL A 76 5.67 1.61 3.75
C VAL A 76 5.96 2.94 3.07
N ARG A 77 7.13 3.51 3.32
CA ARG A 77 7.54 4.77 2.71
C ARG A 77 8.38 4.51 1.48
N VAL A 78 8.02 5.16 0.38
CA VAL A 78 8.73 5.04 -0.90
C VAL A 78 8.82 6.43 -1.52
N ASP A 79 9.68 6.56 -2.54
CA ASP A 79 9.87 7.85 -3.21
C ASP A 79 8.60 8.31 -3.91
N ASN A 80 7.91 7.38 -4.58
CA ASN A 80 6.70 7.71 -5.32
C ASN A 80 5.72 6.55 -5.21
N PRO A 81 4.73 6.64 -4.30
CA PRO A 81 3.77 5.55 -4.12
C PRO A 81 3.03 5.15 -5.39
N SER A 82 2.64 6.12 -6.21
CA SER A 82 1.92 5.82 -7.46
C SER A 82 2.79 5.05 -8.44
N ALA A 83 4.06 5.42 -8.55
CA ALA A 83 4.98 4.73 -9.45
C ALA A 83 5.26 3.30 -8.97
N GLU A 84 5.42 3.11 -7.67
CA GLU A 84 5.63 1.78 -7.11
C GLU A 84 4.40 0.89 -7.31
N LEU A 85 3.21 1.45 -7.11
CA LEU A 85 1.97 0.72 -7.33
C LEU A 85 1.81 0.31 -8.79
N ALA A 86 2.24 1.18 -9.70
CA ALA A 86 2.20 0.87 -11.13
C ALA A 86 3.09 -0.32 -11.47
N LYS A 87 4.21 -0.49 -10.79
CA LYS A 87 5.08 -1.65 -10.98
C LYS A 87 4.34 -2.94 -10.61
N ILE A 88 3.60 -2.93 -9.52
CA ILE A 88 2.81 -4.09 -9.10
C ILE A 88 1.77 -4.40 -10.17
N GLY A 89 1.03 -3.38 -10.62
CA GLY A 89 0.01 -3.57 -11.64
C GLY A 89 0.57 -4.13 -12.92
N ALA A 90 1.70 -3.59 -13.40
CA ALA A 90 2.29 -4.02 -14.65
C ALA A 90 2.88 -5.43 -14.58
N MET A 91 3.45 -5.80 -13.43
CA MET A 91 4.20 -7.06 -13.29
C MET A 91 3.38 -8.21 -12.76
N VAL A 92 2.42 -7.94 -11.87
CA VAL A 92 1.76 -9.00 -11.11
C VAL A 92 0.25 -8.95 -11.16
N GLU A 93 -0.36 -8.02 -11.90
CA GLU A 93 -1.82 -7.89 -11.90
C GLU A 93 -2.53 -9.19 -12.28
N LYS A 94 -1.92 -10.00 -13.12
CA LYS A 94 -2.48 -11.27 -13.54
C LYS A 94 -2.31 -12.38 -12.51
N VAL A 95 -1.40 -12.18 -11.57
CA VAL A 95 -1.02 -13.21 -10.61
C VAL A 95 -1.45 -12.84 -9.20
N LEU A 96 -1.08 -11.63 -8.75
CA LEU A 96 -1.31 -11.21 -7.37
C LEU A 96 -2.67 -10.52 -7.18
N TRP A 97 -3.06 -9.69 -8.13
CA TRP A 97 -4.24 -8.82 -7.98
C TRP A 97 -5.19 -8.97 -9.19
N PRO A 98 -5.75 -10.16 -9.42
CA PRO A 98 -6.53 -10.38 -10.65
C PRO A 98 -7.79 -9.53 -10.77
N GLU A 99 -8.34 -9.05 -9.67
CA GLU A 99 -9.54 -8.23 -9.66
C GLU A 99 -9.26 -6.74 -9.85
N ILE A 100 -8.00 -6.32 -9.92
CA ILE A 100 -7.66 -4.92 -10.11
C ILE A 100 -7.90 -4.54 -11.56
N LYS A 101 -8.69 -3.50 -11.77
CA LYS A 101 -9.01 -2.99 -13.10
C LYS A 101 -8.46 -1.59 -13.28
N PRO A 102 -7.99 -1.28 -14.49
CA PRO A 102 -7.56 0.10 -14.78
C PRO A 102 -8.71 1.08 -14.62
#